data_eef94996d2f1549f22e900351310744f
#
_entry.id   eef94996d2f1549f22e900351310744f
#
_cell.length_a   1.000
_cell.length_b   1.000
_cell.length_c   1.000
_cell.angle_alpha   90.00
_cell.angle_beta   90.00
_cell.angle_gamma   90.00
#
_symmetry.space_group_name_H-M   'P 1'
#
loop_
_entity.id
_entity.type
_entity.pdbx_description
1 polymer ?
#
loop_
_entity_poly.entity_id
_entity_poly.type
_entity_poly.pdbx_seq_one_letter_code
_entity_poly.pdbx_strand_id
1 'polypeptide(L)'
;MITGDACHEMAEGEILNDILTHVPLHKCTIYGDRVLSAKLSKRLSCAIKHLPIRLKFNYNSSAEDAIALGIRKDPTLVLDGEIFIEGLIQAEEITRRFEEFL
;
A
#
# COMPACT_ATOMS: atom_id res chain seq x y z
N MET A 1 -7.15 14.26 -22.44
CA MET A 1 -7.03 13.90 -21.88
C MET A 1 -6.92 13.19 -21.13
N ILE A 2 -6.59 12.91 -20.60
CA ILE A 2 -6.52 12.33 -19.97
C ILE A 2 -6.56 11.78 -19.19
N THR A 3 -6.34 11.71 -19.07
CA THR A 3 -6.42 11.10 -18.48
C THR A 3 -6.96 10.30 -17.53
N GLY A 4 -7.47 9.75 -17.27
CA GLY A 4 -8.17 8.86 -16.41
C GLY A 4 -7.37 7.95 -15.56
N ASP A 5 -6.13 8.06 -15.64
CA ASP A 5 -5.21 7.23 -14.87
C ASP A 5 -4.80 7.87 -13.57
N ALA A 6 -5.53 8.87 -13.16
CA ALA A 6 -5.20 9.51 -11.90
C ALA A 6 -5.18 8.48 -10.79
N CYS A 7 -4.12 8.49 -10.02
CA CYS A 7 -4.02 7.64 -8.86
C CYS A 7 -4.95 8.17 -7.78
N HIS A 8 -5.48 7.30 -6.96
CA HIS A 8 -6.40 7.71 -5.91
C HIS A 8 -6.08 7.03 -4.60
N GLU A 9 -6.60 7.59 -3.53
CA GLU A 9 -6.51 6.95 -2.24
C GLU A 9 -7.35 5.68 -2.26
N MET A 10 -6.79 4.59 -1.74
CA MET A 10 -7.53 3.34 -1.69
C MET A 10 -8.46 3.35 -0.50
N ALA A 11 -9.68 2.90 -0.69
CA ALA A 11 -10.65 2.80 0.39
C ALA A 11 -10.39 1.55 1.21
N GLU A 12 -10.92 1.54 2.44
CA GLU A 12 -10.85 0.36 3.31
C GLU A 12 -11.48 -0.82 2.59
N GLY A 13 -10.73 -1.91 2.46
CA GLY A 13 -11.22 -3.11 1.80
C GLY A 13 -11.15 -3.10 0.28
N GLU A 14 -10.74 -1.99 -0.30
CA GLU A 14 -10.63 -1.88 -1.75
C GLU A 14 -9.47 -2.73 -2.26
N ILE A 15 -9.64 -3.32 -3.45
CA ILE A 15 -8.60 -4.17 -4.04
C ILE A 15 -8.01 -3.47 -5.25
N LEU A 16 -6.71 -3.23 -5.21
CA LEU A 16 -5.98 -2.66 -6.33
C LEU A 16 -5.66 -3.76 -7.33
N ASN A 17 -5.87 -3.47 -8.62
CA ASN A 17 -5.68 -4.42 -9.72
C ASN A 17 -6.62 -5.62 -9.64
N ASP A 18 -7.84 -5.39 -9.17
CA ASP A 18 -8.81 -6.46 -8.95
C ASP A 18 -9.13 -7.24 -10.22
N ILE A 19 -9.00 -6.59 -11.38
CA ILE A 19 -9.28 -7.22 -12.66
C ILE A 19 -8.31 -8.37 -12.98
N LEU A 20 -7.14 -8.39 -12.33
CA LEU A 20 -6.13 -9.42 -12.56
C LEU A 20 -6.44 -10.66 -11.74
N THR A 21 -7.55 -11.31 -12.06
CA THR A 21 -8.07 -12.40 -11.22
C THR A 21 -7.16 -13.62 -11.14
N HIS A 22 -6.18 -13.72 -12.03
CA HIS A 22 -5.27 -14.86 -12.07
C HIS A 22 -4.00 -14.67 -11.23
N VAL A 23 -3.78 -13.47 -10.68
CA VAL A 23 -2.60 -13.26 -9.83
C VAL A 23 -2.99 -13.32 -8.36
N PRO A 24 -2.05 -13.69 -7.48
CA PRO A 24 -2.36 -13.81 -6.05
C PRO A 24 -2.83 -12.49 -5.44
N LEU A 25 -3.74 -12.60 -4.49
CA LEU A 25 -4.21 -11.44 -3.72
C LEU A 25 -3.44 -11.38 -2.42
N HIS A 26 -2.80 -10.25 -2.18
CA HIS A 26 -2.04 -10.01 -0.95
C HIS A 26 -2.81 -9.04 -0.06
N LYS A 27 -2.67 -9.22 1.24
CA LYS A 27 -3.28 -8.32 2.20
C LYS A 27 -2.26 -7.25 2.56
N CYS A 28 -2.67 -5.98 2.50
CA CYS A 28 -1.82 -4.92 2.97
C CYS A 28 -2.57 -4.06 3.98
N THR A 29 -1.88 -3.71 5.05
CA THR A 29 -2.41 -2.82 6.07
C THR A 29 -1.46 -1.66 6.22
N ILE A 30 -1.99 -0.44 6.13
CA ILE A 30 -1.18 0.75 6.35
C ILE A 30 -1.44 1.23 7.76
N TYR A 31 -0.37 1.29 8.55
CA TYR A 31 -0.43 1.74 9.93
C TYR A 31 0.00 3.20 10.02
N GLY A 32 -0.72 3.98 10.78
CA GLY A 32 -0.32 5.33 11.07
C GLY A 32 -1.43 6.35 10.96
N ASP A 33 -1.04 7.61 10.94
CA ASP A 33 -1.95 8.74 10.80
C ASP A 33 -2.75 8.64 9.51
N ARG A 34 -4.04 9.03 9.59
CA ARG A 34 -4.93 8.86 8.44
C ARG A 34 -4.48 9.66 7.23
N VAL A 35 -3.98 10.87 7.44
CA VAL A 35 -3.54 11.72 6.33
C VAL A 35 -2.32 11.11 5.64
N LEU A 36 -1.35 10.68 6.43
CA LEU A 36 -0.13 10.08 5.87
C LEU A 36 -0.42 8.73 5.23
N SER A 37 -1.30 7.95 5.83
CA SER A 37 -1.70 6.66 5.26
C SER A 37 -2.40 6.84 3.92
N ALA A 38 -3.24 7.87 3.81
CA ALA A 38 -3.92 8.18 2.55
C ALA A 38 -2.90 8.55 1.47
N LYS A 39 -1.90 9.36 1.84
CA LYS A 39 -0.85 9.73 0.89
C LYS A 39 -0.07 8.52 0.41
N LEU A 40 0.25 7.61 1.33
CA LEU A 40 0.97 6.40 0.96
C LEU A 40 0.13 5.51 0.04
N SER A 41 -1.16 5.35 0.35
CA SER A 41 -2.03 4.53 -0.50
C SER A 41 -2.14 5.11 -1.90
N LYS A 42 -2.17 6.43 -2.02
CA LYS A 42 -2.23 7.07 -3.33
C LYS A 42 -0.96 6.80 -4.12
N ARG A 43 0.21 6.91 -3.47
CA ARG A 43 1.47 6.60 -4.13
C ARG A 43 1.55 5.13 -4.54
N LEU A 44 1.00 4.24 -3.70
CA LEU A 44 0.94 2.82 -4.02
C LEU A 44 0.09 2.58 -5.27
N SER A 45 -1.07 3.21 -5.35
CA SER A 45 -1.94 3.00 -6.50
C SER A 45 -1.28 3.45 -7.79
N CYS A 46 -0.45 4.49 -7.74
CA CYS A 46 0.34 4.91 -8.89
C CYS A 46 1.46 3.93 -9.20
N ALA A 47 2.16 3.50 -8.16
CA ALA A 47 3.42 2.79 -8.32
C ALA A 47 3.26 1.37 -8.85
N ILE A 48 2.17 0.70 -8.48
CA ILE A 48 2.04 -0.73 -8.78
C ILE A 48 0.87 -1.07 -9.70
N LYS A 49 0.20 -0.08 -10.26
CA LYS A 49 -0.98 -0.36 -11.08
C LYS A 49 -0.67 -1.19 -12.34
N HIS A 50 0.59 -1.22 -12.75
CA HIS A 50 1.00 -2.00 -13.92
C HIS A 50 1.72 -3.29 -13.55
N LEU A 51 1.86 -3.59 -12.27
CA LEU A 51 2.53 -4.79 -11.84
C LEU A 51 1.54 -5.93 -11.67
N PRO A 52 1.99 -7.18 -11.85
CA PRO A 52 1.09 -8.35 -11.71
C PRO A 52 0.89 -8.72 -10.24
N ILE A 53 0.23 -7.85 -9.51
CA ILE A 53 -0.05 -8.05 -8.10
C ILE A 53 -1.41 -7.46 -7.76
N ARG A 54 -2.15 -8.10 -6.86
CA ARG A 54 -3.39 -7.56 -6.32
C ARG A 54 -3.20 -7.31 -4.84
N LEU A 55 -3.67 -6.14 -4.37
CA LEU A 55 -3.57 -5.78 -2.96
C LEU A 55 -4.93 -5.39 -2.43
N LYS A 56 -5.31 -6.00 -1.31
CA LYS A 56 -6.49 -5.58 -0.57
C LYS A 56 -6.03 -4.66 0.55
N PHE A 57 -6.58 -3.44 0.57
CA PHE A 57 -6.14 -2.38 1.47
C PHE A 57 -6.93 -2.36 2.77
N ASN A 58 -6.22 -2.27 3.89
CA ASN A 58 -6.79 -2.01 5.19
C ASN A 58 -5.96 -0.94 5.86
N TYR A 59 -6.57 -0.21 6.79
CA TYR A 59 -5.90 0.87 7.50
C TYR A 59 -6.03 0.64 8.99
N ASN A 60 -4.98 0.96 9.73
CA ASN A 60 -4.99 0.82 11.18
C ASN A 60 -4.28 2.03 11.78
N SER A 61 -5.03 2.87 12.51
CA SER A 61 -4.49 4.06 13.12
C SER A 61 -4.15 3.86 14.60
N SER A 62 -4.20 2.62 15.09
CA SER A 62 -3.90 2.33 16.49
C SER A 62 -2.39 2.36 16.72
N ALA A 63 -1.96 3.26 17.59
CA ALA A 63 -0.54 3.33 17.97
C ALA A 63 -0.11 2.06 18.71
N GLU A 64 -1.02 1.50 19.51
CA GLU A 64 -0.71 0.28 20.26
C GLU A 64 -0.45 -0.90 19.33
N ASP A 65 -1.29 -1.04 18.30
CA ASP A 65 -1.11 -2.12 17.35
C ASP A 65 0.19 -1.96 16.58
N ALA A 66 0.52 -0.73 16.20
CA ALA A 66 1.76 -0.45 15.49
C ALA A 66 2.97 -0.81 16.34
N ILE A 67 2.96 -0.42 17.62
CA ILE A 67 4.05 -0.72 18.54
C ILE A 67 4.21 -2.23 18.70
N ALA A 68 3.09 -2.94 18.81
CA ALA A 68 3.12 -4.39 18.97
C ALA A 68 3.80 -5.09 17.79
N LEU A 69 3.73 -4.51 16.60
CA LEU A 69 4.38 -5.07 15.42
C LEU A 69 5.81 -4.58 15.23
N GLY A 70 6.30 -3.68 16.08
CA GLY A 70 7.64 -3.13 15.93
C GLY A 70 7.73 -2.00 14.92
N ILE A 71 6.60 -1.41 14.58
CA ILE A 71 6.56 -0.30 13.61
C ILE A 71 7.11 0.96 14.28
N ARG A 72 8.00 1.65 13.57
CA ARG A 72 8.67 2.83 14.11
C ARG A 72 8.52 4.07 13.24
N LYS A 73 7.91 3.94 12.08
CA LYS A 73 7.72 5.07 11.18
C LYS A 73 6.26 5.20 10.78
N ASP A 74 5.84 6.42 10.50
CA ASP A 74 4.48 6.74 10.13
C ASP A 74 4.52 7.40 8.76
N PRO A 75 3.87 6.85 7.75
CA PRO A 75 3.09 5.60 7.74
C PRO A 75 3.96 4.39 7.46
N THR A 76 3.46 3.20 7.76
CA THR A 76 4.17 1.95 7.46
C THR A 76 3.20 0.98 6.78
N LEU A 77 3.66 0.38 5.69
CA LEU A 77 2.90 -0.64 4.99
C LEU A 77 3.34 -2.02 5.46
N VAL A 78 2.37 -2.79 5.94
CA VAL A 78 2.58 -4.19 6.31
C VAL A 78 1.95 -5.04 5.22
N LEU A 79 2.75 -5.92 4.61
CA LEU A 79 2.32 -6.77 3.52
C LEU A 79 2.31 -8.21 4.00
N ASP A 80 1.13 -8.84 3.96
CA ASP A 80 0.96 -10.23 4.41
C ASP A 80 1.55 -10.46 5.80
N GLY A 81 1.37 -9.47 6.68
CA GLY A 81 1.80 -9.58 8.06
C GLY A 81 3.22 -9.13 8.36
N GLU A 82 3.98 -8.71 7.35
CA GLU A 82 5.36 -8.29 7.55
C GLU A 82 5.56 -6.84 7.13
N ILE A 83 6.38 -6.12 7.88
CA ILE A 83 6.71 -4.73 7.55
C ILE A 83 7.43 -4.72 6.20
N PHE A 84 6.89 -3.96 5.25
CA PHE A 84 7.41 -3.94 3.90
C PHE A 84 7.93 -2.57 3.48
N ILE A 85 7.17 -1.51 3.79
CA ILE A 85 7.56 -0.13 3.45
C ILE A 85 7.43 0.72 4.69
N GLU A 86 8.51 1.40 5.06
CA GLU A 86 8.52 2.28 6.22
C GLU A 86 8.64 3.72 5.76
N GLY A 87 7.68 4.53 6.18
CA GLY A 87 7.69 5.94 5.86
C GLY A 87 7.07 6.26 4.52
N LEU A 88 6.96 7.55 4.22
CA LEU A 88 6.32 8.03 3.01
C LEU A 88 7.36 8.16 1.90
N ILE A 89 7.73 7.04 1.32
CA ILE A 89 8.76 7.01 0.27
C ILE A 89 8.14 7.36 -1.09
N GLN A 90 8.98 7.61 -2.08
CA GLN A 90 8.54 8.01 -3.40
C GLN A 90 7.99 6.83 -4.20
N ALA A 91 7.12 7.14 -5.17
CA ALA A 91 6.47 6.10 -5.97
C ALA A 91 7.50 5.22 -6.69
N GLU A 92 8.57 5.82 -7.19
CA GLU A 92 9.61 5.05 -7.90
C GLU A 92 10.26 4.01 -6.99
N GLU A 93 10.48 4.38 -5.74
CA GLU A 93 11.06 3.44 -4.78
C GLU A 93 10.06 2.34 -4.43
N ILE A 94 8.78 2.70 -4.33
CA ILE A 94 7.73 1.71 -4.08
C ILE A 94 7.71 0.69 -5.21
N THR A 95 7.72 1.17 -6.45
CA THR A 95 7.72 0.29 -7.63
C THR A 95 8.90 -0.69 -7.56
N ARG A 96 10.09 -0.16 -7.25
CA ARG A 96 11.29 -0.99 -7.17
C ARG A 96 11.15 -2.09 -6.11
N ARG A 97 10.63 -1.71 -4.94
CA ARG A 97 10.45 -2.67 -3.85
C ARG A 97 9.51 -3.80 -4.23
N PHE A 98 8.42 -3.47 -4.92
CA PHE A 98 7.47 -4.48 -5.36
C PHE A 98 8.02 -5.32 -6.50
N GLU A 99 8.79 -4.73 -7.40
CA GLU A 99 9.42 -5.50 -8.47
C GLU A 99 10.38 -6.53 -7.88
N GLU A 100 11.12 -6.17 -6.84
CA GLU A 100 12.01 -7.11 -6.16
C GLU A 100 11.24 -8.20 -5.42
N PHE A 101 10.07 -7.87 -4.91
CA PHE A 101 9.20 -8.82 -4.21
C PHE A 101 8.63 -9.86 -5.17
N LEU A 102 8.34 -9.45 -6.39
CA LEU A 102 7.79 -10.35 -7.39
C LEU A 102 8.90 -11.21 -8.01
#